data_7ca06977967039cf76df203a00316a81
#
_entry.id   7ca06977967039cf76df203a00316a81
#
_cell.length_a   1.000
_cell.length_b   1.000
_cell.length_c   1.000
_cell.angle_alpha   90.00
_cell.angle_beta   90.00
_cell.angle_gamma   90.00
#
_symmetry.space_group_name_H-M   'P 1'
#
loop_
_entity.id
_entity.type
_entity.pdbx_description
1 polymer ?
#
loop_
_entity_poly.entity_id
_entity_poly.type
_entity_poly.pdbx_seq_one_letter_code
_entity_poly.pdbx_strand_id
1 'polypeptide(L)'
;MASEIAPQPPRAGVVTITLRLMDASGQPLTRARLRLEGNMSHAGMAAVFAETTEVEPGLYRTNMELTMAGDWSLSVYVTLKEGLHVDRQFDIKGVAPA
;
A
#
# COMPACT_ATOMS: atom_id res chain seq x y z
N MET A 1 11.91 0.48 -1.62
CA MET A 1 10.67 1.17 -1.24
C MET A 1 10.40 0.89 0.24
N ALA A 2 10.18 1.93 1.01
CA ALA A 2 9.82 1.80 2.41
C ALA A 2 8.31 1.95 2.56
N SER A 3 7.71 1.22 3.49
CA SER A 3 6.27 1.27 3.71
C SER A 3 5.95 1.33 5.20
N GLU A 4 4.88 2.05 5.52
CA GLU A 4 4.33 2.13 6.87
C GLU A 4 2.83 1.97 6.82
N ILE A 5 2.27 1.39 7.87
CA ILE A 5 0.83 1.27 8.03
C ILE A 5 0.45 1.74 9.44
N ALA A 6 -0.62 2.50 9.53
CA ALA A 6 -1.15 2.97 10.80
C ALA A 6 -2.65 2.66 10.88
N PRO A 7 -3.18 2.25 12.03
CA PRO A 7 -2.52 2.13 13.33
C PRO A 7 -1.58 0.93 13.41
N GLN A 8 -0.73 0.92 14.42
CA GLN A 8 0.12 -0.21 14.74
C GLN A 8 -0.20 -0.68 16.18
N PRO A 9 -0.54 -1.96 16.36
CA PRO A 9 -0.73 -2.99 15.32
C PRO A 9 -1.95 -2.69 14.44
N PRO A 10 -2.00 -3.24 13.21
CA PRO A 10 -3.12 -2.95 12.31
C PRO A 10 -4.43 -3.58 12.79
N ARG A 11 -5.53 -2.90 12.49
CA ARG A 11 -6.88 -3.34 12.83
C ARG A 11 -7.78 -3.26 11.62
N ALA A 12 -8.82 -4.08 11.61
CA ALA A 12 -9.88 -3.96 10.62
C ALA A 12 -10.51 -2.57 10.69
N GLY A 13 -10.87 -2.03 9.54
CA GLY A 13 -11.34 -0.67 9.38
C GLY A 13 -10.39 0.12 8.50
N VAL A 14 -10.45 1.44 8.56
CA VAL A 14 -9.60 2.29 7.74
C VAL A 14 -8.19 2.34 8.31
N VAL A 15 -7.22 2.02 7.47
CA VAL A 15 -5.79 2.14 7.79
C VAL A 15 -5.16 3.16 6.85
N THR A 16 -4.12 3.83 7.33
CA THR A 16 -3.34 4.75 6.50
C THR A 16 -2.07 4.05 6.07
N ILE A 17 -1.81 4.03 4.77
CA ILE A 17 -0.63 3.41 4.19
C ILE A 17 0.23 4.50 3.59
N THR A 18 1.51 4.52 3.97
CA THR A 18 2.49 5.49 3.49
C THR A 18 3.62 4.74 2.81
N LEU A 19 3.96 5.16 1.59
CA LEU A 19 4.99 4.53 0.77
C LEU A 19 6.01 5.58 0.36
N ARG A 20 7.29 5.29 0.57
CA ARG A 20 8.37 6.17 0.14
C ARG A 20 9.15 5.51 -0.98
N LEU A 21 9.23 6.20 -2.11
CA LEU A 21 9.94 5.73 -3.29
C LEU A 21 11.20 6.54 -3.51
N MET A 22 12.33 5.83 -3.65
CA MET A 22 13.61 6.46 -3.96
C MET A 22 14.33 5.61 -5.00
N ASP A 23 15.18 6.27 -5.81
CA ASP A 23 16.05 5.55 -6.72
C ASP A 23 17.29 5.02 -5.99
N ALA A 24 18.20 4.38 -6.72
CA ALA A 24 19.39 3.77 -6.13
C ALA A 24 20.33 4.80 -5.50
N SER A 25 20.26 6.07 -5.90
CA SER A 25 21.07 7.14 -5.33
C SER A 25 20.39 7.86 -4.16
N GLY A 26 19.20 7.43 -3.77
CA GLY A 26 18.47 8.05 -2.67
C GLY A 26 17.62 9.25 -3.08
N GLN A 27 17.50 9.53 -4.38
CA GLN A 27 16.66 10.62 -4.85
C GLN A 27 15.17 10.20 -4.87
N PRO A 28 14.26 11.07 -4.46
CA PRO A 28 12.84 10.72 -4.46
C PRO A 28 12.33 10.51 -5.89
N LEU A 29 11.54 9.45 -6.06
CA LEU A 29 10.85 9.18 -7.32
C LEU A 29 9.51 9.88 -7.28
N THR A 30 9.39 11.00 -7.99
CA THR A 30 8.21 11.85 -8.00
C THR A 30 7.29 11.51 -9.17
N ARG A 31 6.03 11.94 -9.08
CA ARG A 31 5.02 11.82 -10.13
C ARG A 31 4.77 10.38 -10.55
N ALA A 32 4.96 9.44 -9.64
CA ALA A 32 4.57 8.06 -9.88
C ALA A 32 3.08 7.89 -9.58
N ARG A 33 2.49 6.89 -10.20
CA ARG A 33 1.12 6.48 -9.88
C ARG A 33 1.22 5.16 -9.13
N LEU A 34 0.65 5.10 -7.95
CA LEU A 34 0.65 3.90 -7.13
C LEU A 34 -0.79 3.47 -6.90
N ARG A 35 -1.07 2.24 -7.28
CA ARG A 35 -2.37 1.61 -7.05
C ARG A 35 -2.16 0.42 -6.13
N LEU A 36 -3.01 0.30 -5.12
CA LEU A 36 -2.91 -0.74 -4.12
C LEU A 36 -4.10 -1.70 -4.25
N GLU A 37 -3.79 -2.98 -4.06
CA GLU A 37 -4.81 -4.02 -4.05
C GLU A 37 -4.60 -4.87 -2.81
N GLY A 38 -5.60 -4.90 -1.93
CA GLY A 38 -5.57 -5.72 -0.72
C GLY A 38 -6.40 -6.97 -0.90
N ASN A 39 -5.80 -8.13 -0.62
CA ASN A 39 -6.46 -9.41 -0.70
C ASN A 39 -6.28 -10.19 0.59
N MET A 40 -7.32 -10.88 1.01
CA MET A 40 -7.22 -11.84 2.11
C MET A 40 -6.88 -13.22 1.55
N SER A 41 -6.30 -14.06 2.41
CA SER A 41 -5.96 -15.43 2.06
C SER A 41 -7.18 -16.34 1.91
N HIS A 42 -8.38 -15.86 2.27
CA HIS A 42 -9.61 -16.67 2.17
C HIS A 42 -10.20 -16.58 0.78
N ALA A 43 -10.61 -17.73 0.25
CA ALA A 43 -11.31 -17.78 -1.03
C ALA A 43 -12.66 -17.06 -0.92
N GLY A 44 -13.06 -16.40 -2.02
CA GLY A 44 -14.36 -15.74 -2.10
C GLY A 44 -14.41 -14.34 -1.53
N MET A 45 -13.31 -13.83 -0.99
CA MET A 45 -13.25 -12.44 -0.50
C MET A 45 -12.96 -11.49 -1.64
N ALA A 46 -13.70 -10.37 -1.68
CA ALA A 46 -13.45 -9.34 -2.67
C ALA A 46 -12.18 -8.56 -2.34
N ALA A 47 -11.42 -8.24 -3.37
CA ALA A 47 -10.25 -7.39 -3.23
C ALA A 47 -10.66 -5.95 -2.88
N VAL A 48 -9.81 -5.26 -2.13
CA VAL A 48 -9.98 -3.85 -1.80
C VAL A 48 -8.92 -3.06 -2.56
N PHE A 49 -9.33 -1.97 -3.19
CA PHE A 49 -8.43 -1.15 -4.01
C PHE A 49 -8.31 0.25 -3.43
N ALA A 50 -7.16 0.86 -3.63
CA ALA A 50 -6.92 2.25 -3.28
C ALA A 50 -5.88 2.86 -4.20
N GLU A 51 -5.96 4.16 -4.42
CA GLU A 51 -4.93 4.92 -5.12
C GLU A 51 -4.33 5.92 -4.16
N THR A 52 -3.04 6.20 -4.34
CA THR A 52 -2.31 7.10 -3.45
C THR A 52 -2.32 8.53 -3.96
N THR A 53 -2.01 9.44 -3.04
CA THR A 53 -1.70 10.84 -3.35
C THR A 53 -0.26 11.10 -2.94
N GLU A 54 0.50 11.75 -3.80
CA GLU A 54 1.85 12.20 -3.46
C GLU A 54 1.74 13.41 -2.54
N VAL A 55 2.17 13.26 -1.28
CA VAL A 55 2.04 14.31 -0.26
C VAL A 55 3.31 15.12 -0.08
N GLU A 56 4.45 14.53 -0.43
CA GLU A 56 5.77 15.17 -0.51
C GLU A 56 6.54 14.49 -1.62
N PRO A 57 7.62 15.06 -2.14
CA PRO A 57 8.39 14.40 -3.21
C PRO A 57 8.80 12.99 -2.81
N GLY A 58 8.32 12.00 -3.57
CA GLY A 58 8.58 10.59 -3.33
C GLY A 58 7.80 9.96 -2.20
N LEU A 59 6.92 10.69 -1.54
CA LEU A 59 6.11 10.18 -0.42
C LEU A 59 4.65 10.10 -0.82
N TYR A 60 4.11 8.88 -0.80
CA TYR A 60 2.76 8.58 -1.26
C TYR A 60 1.92 8.03 -0.12
N ARG A 61 0.69 8.50 0.02
CA ARG A 61 -0.17 8.12 1.14
C ARG A 61 -1.58 7.86 0.66
N THR A 62 -2.22 6.86 1.28
CA THR A 62 -3.63 6.58 1.04
C THR A 62 -4.27 5.99 2.28
N ASN A 63 -5.59 6.04 2.30
CA ASN A 63 -6.39 5.29 3.27
C ASN A 63 -6.98 4.08 2.54
N MET A 64 -6.94 2.92 3.20
CA MET A 64 -7.48 1.69 2.67
C MET A 64 -8.32 1.03 3.75
N GLU A 65 -9.46 0.46 3.37
CA GLU A 65 -10.29 -0.25 4.31
C GLU A 65 -9.91 -1.73 4.33
N LEU A 66 -9.45 -2.22 5.48
CA LEU A 66 -9.26 -3.63 5.72
C LEU A 66 -10.57 -4.16 6.30
N THR A 67 -11.33 -4.85 5.50
CA THR A 67 -12.73 -5.17 5.79
C THR A 67 -12.90 -6.23 6.86
N MET A 68 -11.87 -7.02 7.14
CA MET A 68 -11.93 -8.10 8.12
C MET A 68 -10.59 -8.28 8.82
N ALA A 69 -10.63 -8.83 10.03
CA ALA A 69 -9.43 -9.27 10.74
C ALA A 69 -8.80 -10.46 10.02
N GLY A 70 -7.50 -10.64 10.21
CA GLY A 70 -6.76 -11.77 9.62
C GLY A 70 -5.54 -11.31 8.87
N ASP A 71 -5.03 -12.18 8.00
CA ASP A 71 -3.84 -11.91 7.21
C ASP A 71 -4.22 -11.37 5.83
N TRP A 72 -3.59 -10.28 5.46
CA TRP A 72 -3.80 -9.61 4.19
C TRP A 72 -2.53 -9.62 3.36
N SER A 73 -2.68 -9.66 2.05
CA SER A 73 -1.61 -9.48 1.09
C SER A 73 -1.87 -8.17 0.36
N LEU A 74 -0.91 -7.28 0.37
CA LEU A 74 -1.02 -5.97 -0.27
C LEU A 74 -0.12 -5.93 -1.48
N SER A 75 -0.71 -5.76 -2.65
CA SER A 75 0.03 -5.57 -3.90
C SER A 75 0.08 -4.09 -4.24
N VAL A 76 1.27 -3.60 -4.57
CA VAL A 76 1.49 -2.21 -4.95
C VAL A 76 1.94 -2.19 -6.40
N TYR A 77 1.13 -1.58 -7.24
CA TYR A 77 1.42 -1.43 -8.67
C TYR A 77 1.91 0.00 -8.89
N VAL A 78 3.18 0.13 -9.23
CA VAL A 78 3.83 1.43 -9.40
C VAL A 78 4.05 1.69 -10.88
N THR A 79 3.55 2.82 -11.37
CA THR A 79 3.87 3.32 -12.70
C THR A 79 4.70 4.59 -12.53
N LEU A 80 5.96 4.53 -12.92
CA LEU A 80 6.86 5.66 -12.85
C LEU A 80 6.53 6.68 -13.95
N LYS A 81 6.97 7.91 -13.77
CA LYS A 81 6.63 9.01 -14.72
C LYS A 81 7.11 8.74 -16.15
N GLU A 82 8.17 7.94 -16.32
CA GLU A 82 8.64 7.53 -17.64
C GLU A 82 7.88 6.32 -18.22
N GLY A 83 6.88 5.82 -17.51
CA GLY A 83 6.04 4.71 -17.98
C GLY A 83 6.52 3.34 -17.56
N LEU A 84 7.61 3.22 -16.81
CA LEU A 84 8.09 1.95 -16.29
C LEU A 84 7.14 1.46 -15.18
N HIS A 85 6.91 0.15 -15.18
CA HIS A 85 6.07 -0.48 -14.18
C HIS A 85 6.91 -1.30 -13.21
N VAL A 86 6.63 -1.16 -11.91
CA VAL A 86 7.27 -1.94 -10.86
C VAL A 86 6.18 -2.41 -9.92
N ASP A 87 6.18 -3.72 -9.63
CA ASP A 87 5.20 -4.28 -8.71
C ASP A 87 5.90 -4.75 -7.44
N ARG A 88 5.25 -4.56 -6.30
CA ARG A 88 5.72 -5.02 -5.01
C ARG A 88 4.58 -5.66 -4.26
N GLN A 89 4.90 -6.58 -3.37
CA GLN A 89 3.90 -7.25 -2.55
C GLN A 89 4.37 -7.26 -1.10
N PHE A 90 3.47 -6.93 -0.19
CA PHE A 90 3.70 -6.93 1.24
C PHE A 90 2.65 -7.77 1.94
N ASP A 91 3.03 -8.44 3.01
CA ASP A 91 2.08 -9.10 3.89
C ASP A 91 1.73 -8.18 5.05
N ILE A 92 0.45 -8.08 5.36
CA ILE A 92 -0.04 -7.41 6.57
C ILE A 92 -0.65 -8.50 7.43
N LYS A 93 0.13 -8.99 8.39
CA LYS A 93 -0.28 -10.14 9.20
C LYS A 93 -0.93 -9.69 10.50
N GLY A 94 -1.86 -10.51 10.97
CA GLY A 94 -2.43 -10.31 12.28
C GLY A 94 -3.28 -9.06 12.41
N VAL A 95 -4.02 -8.70 11.36
CA VAL A 95 -4.96 -7.57 11.46
C VAL A 95 -6.00 -7.91 12.50
N ALA A 96 -6.06 -7.11 13.58
CA ALA A 96 -6.95 -7.33 14.69
C ALA A 96 -8.38 -6.95 14.34
N PRO A 97 -9.39 -7.50 15.04
CA PRO A 97 -10.77 -7.01 14.90
C PRO A 97 -10.88 -5.53 15.24
N ALA A 98 -11.83 -4.90 14.60
CA ALA A 98 -12.10 -3.47 14.81
C ALA A 98 -12.49 -3.17 16.27
#